data_bd24936f0a2cd3a5ef56d0ca8db496e3
#
_entry.id   bd24936f0a2cd3a5ef56d0ca8db496e3
#
_cell.length_a   1.000
_cell.length_b   1.000
_cell.length_c   1.000
_cell.angle_alpha   90.00
_cell.angle_beta   90.00
_cell.angle_gamma   90.00
#
_symmetry.space_group_name_H-M   'P 1'
#
loop_
_entity.id
_entity.type
_entity.pdbx_description
1 polymer ?
#
loop_
_entity_poly.entity_id
_entity_poly.type
_entity_poly.pdbx_seq_one_letter_code
_entity_poly.pdbx_strand_id
1 'polypeptide(L)'
;ELASQLGVSRMPIREALANLEKKGLAESVPYAGTRLVTLTKDDVRQIYIARTALEPVAAKYACEKITDEDIQNLKEIHAEYIRIVRQEELDAIDVYQQNRLYHFSIYKISQLDRICAMIESLWDNLSFFKLIYGQKLLEGRESRERMIEEHQSYLDALKQRDSERISHLLAQNLKKRTEN
;
A
#
# COMPACT_ATOMS: atom_id res chain seq x y z
N GLU A 1 8.00 29.78 -3.03
CA GLU A 1 9.24 29.00 -2.85
C GLU A 1 9.20 27.72 -3.68
N LEU A 2 8.28 26.76 -3.43
CA LEU A 2 8.13 25.50 -4.18
C LEU A 2 7.98 25.71 -5.70
N ALA A 3 7.14 26.64 -6.13
CA ALA A 3 6.92 26.95 -7.54
C ALA A 3 8.23 27.40 -8.24
N SER A 4 9.03 28.19 -7.55
CA SER A 4 10.35 28.63 -8.05
C SER A 4 11.36 27.49 -8.09
N GLN A 5 11.37 26.59 -7.09
CA GLN A 5 12.26 25.43 -7.04
C GLN A 5 11.95 24.41 -8.14
N LEU A 6 10.67 24.22 -8.45
CA LEU A 6 10.21 23.28 -9.48
C LEU A 6 10.09 23.89 -10.88
N GLY A 7 10.37 25.19 -11.04
CA GLY A 7 10.31 25.86 -12.34
C GLY A 7 8.91 25.95 -12.96
N VAL A 8 7.86 25.93 -12.12
CA VAL A 8 6.45 25.97 -12.58
C VAL A 8 5.72 27.20 -12.02
N SER A 9 4.53 27.51 -12.57
CA SER A 9 3.69 28.58 -12.04
C SER A 9 3.08 28.21 -10.67
N ARG A 10 2.54 29.20 -9.95
CA ARG A 10 1.93 28.99 -8.62
C ARG A 10 0.63 28.17 -8.66
N MET A 11 -0.09 28.17 -9.79
CA MET A 11 -1.39 27.52 -9.91
C MET A 11 -1.29 26.00 -9.74
N PRO A 12 -0.48 25.24 -10.52
CA PRO A 12 -0.36 23.80 -10.36
C PRO A 12 0.14 23.39 -8.97
N ILE A 13 0.98 24.22 -8.31
CA ILE A 13 1.39 23.95 -6.93
C ILE A 13 0.21 24.04 -5.96
N ARG A 14 -0.64 25.06 -6.10
CA ARG A 14 -1.84 25.20 -5.26
C ARG A 14 -2.80 24.04 -5.44
N GLU A 15 -3.03 23.59 -6.67
CA GLU A 15 -3.87 22.43 -6.97
C GLU A 15 -3.29 21.15 -6.38
N ALA A 16 -1.98 20.92 -6.51
CA ALA A 16 -1.31 19.77 -5.93
C ALA A 16 -1.42 19.76 -4.39
N LEU A 17 -1.16 20.91 -3.74
CA LEU A 17 -1.28 21.04 -2.28
C LEU A 17 -2.73 20.80 -1.82
N ALA A 18 -3.73 21.39 -2.51
CA ALA A 18 -5.14 21.14 -2.19
C ALA A 18 -5.54 19.67 -2.35
N ASN A 19 -4.98 18.96 -3.32
CA ASN A 19 -5.18 17.51 -3.47
C ASN A 19 -4.53 16.70 -2.33
N LEU A 20 -3.34 17.10 -1.89
CA LEU A 20 -2.69 16.49 -0.72
C LEU A 20 -3.50 16.74 0.56
N GLU A 21 -4.03 17.94 0.75
CA GLU A 21 -4.91 18.29 1.88
C GLU A 21 -6.19 17.46 1.89
N LYS A 22 -6.85 17.29 0.74
CA LYS A 22 -8.03 16.41 0.61
C LYS A 22 -7.75 14.95 0.96
N LYS A 23 -6.53 14.49 0.71
CA LYS A 23 -6.08 13.13 1.04
C LYS A 23 -5.59 13.00 2.49
N GLY A 24 -5.56 14.08 3.27
CA GLY A 24 -5.04 14.09 4.63
C GLY A 24 -3.51 13.96 4.72
N LEU A 25 -2.78 14.19 3.62
CA LEU A 25 -1.32 14.11 3.55
C LEU A 25 -0.64 15.43 3.83
N ALA A 26 -1.38 16.51 3.76
CA ALA A 26 -0.94 17.85 4.08
C ALA A 26 -2.03 18.60 4.84
N GLU A 27 -1.66 19.64 5.56
CA GLU A 27 -2.59 20.52 6.26
C GLU A 27 -2.19 21.99 6.05
N SER A 28 -3.19 22.84 5.90
CA SER A 28 -2.99 24.29 5.82
C SER A 28 -2.81 24.86 7.22
N VAL A 29 -1.70 25.58 7.43
CA VAL A 29 -1.41 26.23 8.71
C VAL A 29 -1.57 27.73 8.53
N PRO A 30 -2.45 28.39 9.28
CA PRO A 30 -2.65 29.84 9.18
C PRO A 30 -1.32 30.60 9.28
N TYR A 31 -1.07 31.51 8.35
CA TYR A 31 0.13 32.34 8.23
C TYR A 31 1.45 31.60 7.95
N ALA A 32 1.48 30.27 7.98
CA ALA A 32 2.69 29.46 7.76
C ALA A 32 2.66 28.67 6.44
N GLY A 33 1.52 28.62 5.76
CA GLY A 33 1.35 27.89 4.50
C GLY A 33 0.91 26.43 4.72
N THR A 34 1.31 25.54 3.84
CA THR A 34 0.96 24.11 3.91
C THR A 34 2.14 23.31 4.44
N ARG A 35 1.89 22.39 5.36
CA ARG A 35 2.87 21.44 5.85
C ARG A 35 2.40 19.98 5.61
N LEU A 36 3.33 19.06 5.50
CA LEU A 36 3.03 17.62 5.45
C LEU A 36 2.54 17.15 6.82
N VAL A 37 1.53 16.27 6.82
CA VAL A 37 1.05 15.61 8.04
C VAL A 37 2.12 14.60 8.49
N THR A 38 2.54 14.71 9.73
CA THR A 38 3.48 13.76 10.33
C THR A 38 2.69 12.75 11.14
N LEU A 39 2.73 11.48 10.74
CA LEU A 39 2.07 10.41 11.49
C LEU A 39 2.84 10.10 12.77
N THR A 40 2.13 10.01 13.88
CA THR A 40 2.64 9.44 15.11
C THR A 40 2.63 7.91 15.03
N LYS A 41 3.33 7.23 15.94
CA LYS A 41 3.27 5.76 16.03
C LYS A 41 1.85 5.26 16.26
N ASP A 42 1.05 6.00 17.04
CA ASP A 42 -0.34 5.63 17.30
C ASP A 42 -1.23 5.81 16.08
N ASP A 43 -1.02 6.85 15.26
CA ASP A 43 -1.71 7.00 13.97
C ASP A 43 -1.43 5.83 13.04
N VAL A 44 -0.16 5.44 12.92
CA VAL A 44 0.25 4.27 12.11
C VAL A 44 -0.43 3.01 12.63
N ARG A 45 -0.45 2.79 13.96
CA ARG A 45 -1.13 1.65 14.58
C ARG A 45 -2.62 1.64 14.29
N GLN A 46 -3.31 2.78 14.42
CA GLN A 46 -4.74 2.90 14.13
C GLN A 46 -5.05 2.62 12.66
N ILE A 47 -4.21 3.12 11.72
CA ILE A 47 -4.35 2.82 10.29
C ILE A 47 -4.23 1.31 10.05
N TYR A 48 -3.27 0.62 10.66
CA TYR A 48 -3.14 -0.84 10.50
C TYR A 48 -4.32 -1.61 11.11
N ILE A 49 -4.90 -1.14 12.22
CA ILE A 49 -6.13 -1.71 12.78
C ILE A 49 -7.28 -1.63 11.76
N ALA A 50 -7.50 -0.46 11.17
CA ALA A 50 -8.53 -0.26 10.15
C ALA A 50 -8.28 -1.12 8.89
N ARG A 51 -7.02 -1.22 8.43
CA ARG A 51 -6.64 -2.09 7.31
C ARG A 51 -6.91 -3.56 7.62
N THR A 52 -6.63 -3.99 8.86
CA THR A 52 -6.89 -5.37 9.31
C THR A 52 -8.40 -5.71 9.31
N ALA A 53 -9.26 -4.72 9.47
CA ALA A 53 -10.70 -4.91 9.39
C ALA A 53 -11.23 -4.95 7.93
N LEU A 54 -10.60 -4.25 6.99
CA LEU A 54 -11.14 -4.05 5.64
C LEU A 54 -10.46 -4.94 4.58
N GLU A 55 -9.13 -5.07 4.60
CA GLU A 55 -8.39 -5.78 3.54
C GLU A 55 -8.69 -7.29 3.49
N PRO A 56 -8.78 -8.00 4.64
CA PRO A 56 -9.17 -9.42 4.62
C PRO A 56 -10.57 -9.65 4.05
N VAL A 57 -11.50 -8.72 4.30
CA VAL A 57 -12.85 -8.78 3.72
C VAL A 57 -12.78 -8.63 2.21
N ALA A 58 -12.09 -7.60 1.70
CA ALA A 58 -11.93 -7.40 0.26
C ALA A 58 -11.28 -8.62 -0.41
N ALA A 59 -10.23 -9.18 0.20
CA ALA A 59 -9.53 -10.34 -0.35
C ALA A 59 -10.39 -11.63 -0.34
N LYS A 60 -11.20 -11.83 0.69
CA LYS A 60 -12.16 -12.94 0.75
C LYS A 60 -13.14 -12.88 -0.42
N TYR A 61 -13.81 -11.74 -0.60
CA TYR A 61 -14.75 -11.54 -1.71
C TYR A 61 -14.06 -11.56 -3.08
N ALA A 62 -12.80 -11.12 -3.19
CA ALA A 62 -12.01 -11.26 -4.40
C ALA A 62 -11.78 -12.74 -4.74
N CYS A 63 -11.43 -13.55 -3.76
CA CYS A 63 -11.18 -15.00 -3.93
C CYS A 63 -12.41 -15.75 -4.46
N GLU A 64 -13.61 -15.33 -4.07
CA GLU A 64 -14.87 -15.91 -4.54
C GLU A 64 -15.16 -15.62 -6.02
N LYS A 65 -14.60 -14.51 -6.55
CA LYS A 65 -14.86 -14.01 -7.91
C LYS A 65 -13.71 -14.20 -8.87
N ILE A 66 -12.52 -14.48 -8.36
CA ILE A 66 -11.28 -14.49 -9.13
C ILE A 66 -11.34 -15.47 -10.29
N THR A 67 -10.90 -15.04 -11.47
CA THR A 67 -10.77 -15.84 -12.68
C THR A 67 -9.36 -16.41 -12.86
N ASP A 68 -9.18 -17.34 -13.80
CA ASP A 68 -7.85 -17.85 -14.11
C ASP A 68 -6.99 -16.80 -14.82
N GLU A 69 -7.61 -15.86 -15.54
CA GLU A 69 -6.95 -14.70 -16.13
C GLU A 69 -6.41 -13.75 -15.04
N ASP A 70 -7.22 -13.46 -14.01
CA ASP A 70 -6.77 -12.69 -12.84
C ASP A 70 -5.58 -13.34 -12.14
N ILE A 71 -5.63 -14.67 -11.97
CA ILE A 71 -4.51 -15.43 -11.39
C ILE A 71 -3.26 -15.31 -12.24
N GLN A 72 -3.38 -15.36 -13.57
CA GLN A 72 -2.24 -15.20 -14.46
C GLN A 72 -1.65 -13.78 -14.37
N ASN A 73 -2.48 -12.75 -14.38
CA ASN A 73 -2.06 -11.37 -14.17
C ASN A 73 -1.36 -11.16 -12.81
N LEU A 74 -1.90 -11.73 -11.73
CA LEU A 74 -1.27 -11.65 -10.41
C LEU A 74 0.09 -12.33 -10.35
N LYS A 75 0.30 -13.44 -11.09
CA LYS A 75 1.61 -14.08 -11.21
C LYS A 75 2.64 -13.16 -11.89
N GLU A 76 2.23 -12.47 -12.94
CA GLU A 76 3.11 -11.54 -13.67
C GLU A 76 3.49 -10.34 -12.78
N ILE A 77 2.51 -9.76 -12.08
CA ILE A 77 2.75 -8.68 -11.11
C ILE A 77 3.68 -9.15 -9.98
N HIS A 78 3.49 -10.37 -9.48
CA HIS A 78 4.33 -10.94 -8.43
C HIS A 78 5.75 -11.25 -8.93
N ALA A 79 5.90 -11.76 -10.15
CA ALA A 79 7.22 -11.99 -10.75
C ALA A 79 8.02 -10.68 -10.87
N GLU A 80 7.37 -9.59 -11.29
CA GLU A 80 7.99 -8.27 -11.35
C GLU A 80 8.34 -7.73 -9.95
N TYR A 81 7.47 -7.95 -8.95
CA TYR A 81 7.76 -7.62 -7.57
C TYR A 81 9.03 -8.33 -7.07
N ILE A 82 9.16 -9.64 -7.33
CA ILE A 82 10.35 -10.42 -6.98
C ILE A 82 11.59 -9.84 -7.66
N ARG A 83 11.50 -9.51 -8.95
CA ARG A 83 12.60 -8.92 -9.72
C ARG A 83 13.09 -7.62 -9.09
N ILE A 84 12.17 -6.73 -8.70
CA ILE A 84 12.50 -5.46 -8.07
C ILE A 84 13.12 -5.68 -6.69
N VAL A 85 12.50 -6.50 -5.83
CA VAL A 85 12.92 -6.72 -4.44
C VAL A 85 14.29 -7.41 -4.34
N ARG A 86 14.71 -8.16 -5.36
CA ARG A 86 16.01 -8.86 -5.40
C ARG A 86 17.15 -8.06 -6.02
N GLN A 87 16.90 -6.83 -6.47
CA GLN A 87 17.97 -5.95 -6.95
C GLN A 87 18.96 -5.62 -5.82
N GLU A 88 20.22 -5.39 -6.18
CA GLU A 88 21.25 -4.95 -5.20
C GLU A 88 20.98 -3.52 -4.76
N GLU A 89 20.71 -2.63 -5.70
CA GLU A 89 20.29 -1.25 -5.44
C GLU A 89 18.76 -1.14 -5.56
N LEU A 90 18.11 -0.93 -4.42
CA LEU A 90 16.66 -0.85 -4.31
C LEU A 90 16.18 0.60 -4.22
N ASP A 91 15.21 0.95 -5.03
CA ASP A 91 14.39 2.13 -4.80
C ASP A 91 13.15 1.75 -3.97
N ALA A 92 13.01 2.36 -2.80
CA ALA A 92 11.85 2.13 -1.92
C ALA A 92 10.53 2.55 -2.60
N ILE A 93 10.58 3.51 -3.54
CA ILE A 93 9.41 3.95 -4.31
C ILE A 93 8.93 2.82 -5.22
N ASP A 94 9.85 2.20 -5.98
CA ASP A 94 9.52 1.10 -6.89
C ASP A 94 8.95 -0.10 -6.14
N VAL A 95 9.59 -0.48 -5.03
CA VAL A 95 9.09 -1.56 -4.17
C VAL A 95 7.70 -1.24 -3.64
N TYR A 96 7.47 -0.01 -3.17
CA TYR A 96 6.16 0.41 -2.65
C TYR A 96 5.09 0.40 -3.75
N GLN A 97 5.39 0.93 -4.93
CA GLN A 97 4.44 0.99 -6.04
C GLN A 97 4.04 -0.41 -6.51
N GLN A 98 5.01 -1.31 -6.66
CA GLN A 98 4.75 -2.67 -7.09
C GLN A 98 4.01 -3.48 -6.01
N ASN A 99 4.34 -3.30 -4.73
CA ASN A 99 3.60 -3.87 -3.61
C ASN A 99 2.13 -3.38 -3.61
N ARG A 100 1.92 -2.08 -3.83
CA ARG A 100 0.58 -1.50 -3.94
C ARG A 100 -0.19 -2.09 -5.13
N LEU A 101 0.45 -2.18 -6.30
CA LEU A 101 -0.15 -2.77 -7.49
C LEU A 101 -0.62 -4.21 -7.22
N TYR A 102 0.21 -5.04 -6.59
CA TYR A 102 -0.14 -6.42 -6.27
C TYR A 102 -1.40 -6.49 -5.38
N HIS A 103 -1.40 -5.79 -4.27
CA HIS A 103 -2.52 -5.81 -3.32
C HIS A 103 -3.82 -5.26 -3.94
N PHE A 104 -3.75 -4.12 -4.64
CA PHE A 104 -4.94 -3.52 -5.25
C PHE A 104 -5.46 -4.32 -6.44
N SER A 105 -4.62 -5.07 -7.15
CA SER A 105 -5.08 -6.03 -8.16
C SER A 105 -5.96 -7.13 -7.55
N ILE A 106 -5.68 -7.56 -6.31
CA ILE A 106 -6.55 -8.48 -5.58
C ILE A 106 -7.85 -7.78 -5.15
N TYR A 107 -7.75 -6.63 -4.46
CA TYR A 107 -8.94 -6.00 -3.87
C TYR A 107 -9.98 -5.58 -4.91
N LYS A 108 -9.55 -5.09 -6.08
CA LYS A 108 -10.44 -4.70 -7.18
C LYS A 108 -11.32 -5.84 -7.70
N ILE A 109 -10.83 -7.07 -7.69
CA ILE A 109 -11.61 -8.26 -8.09
C ILE A 109 -12.84 -8.44 -7.19
N SER A 110 -12.79 -7.99 -5.93
CA SER A 110 -13.94 -8.06 -5.01
C SER A 110 -15.16 -7.30 -5.49
N GLN A 111 -14.98 -6.24 -6.30
CA GLN A 111 -16.01 -5.30 -6.73
C GLN A 111 -16.72 -4.58 -5.55
N LEU A 112 -16.02 -4.47 -4.42
CA LEU A 112 -16.46 -3.73 -3.24
C LEU A 112 -15.92 -2.30 -3.30
N ASP A 113 -16.40 -1.50 -4.25
CA ASP A 113 -15.83 -0.19 -4.59
C ASP A 113 -15.68 0.75 -3.38
N ARG A 114 -16.67 0.76 -2.47
CA ARG A 114 -16.60 1.61 -1.26
C ARG A 114 -15.52 1.15 -0.29
N ILE A 115 -15.40 -0.17 -0.10
CA ILE A 115 -14.34 -0.75 0.75
C ILE A 115 -12.97 -0.51 0.11
N CYS A 116 -12.84 -0.71 -1.20
CA CYS A 116 -11.60 -0.44 -1.93
C CYS A 116 -11.17 1.03 -1.81
N ALA A 117 -12.10 1.97 -1.91
CA ALA A 117 -11.81 3.40 -1.72
C ALA A 117 -11.35 3.74 -0.29
N MET A 118 -11.93 3.10 0.74
CA MET A 118 -11.48 3.25 2.13
C MET A 118 -10.08 2.67 2.32
N ILE A 119 -9.81 1.47 1.78
CA ILE A 119 -8.48 0.85 1.81
C ILE A 119 -7.46 1.77 1.12
N GLU A 120 -7.81 2.34 -0.04
CA GLU A 120 -6.94 3.24 -0.78
C GLU A 120 -6.55 4.48 0.04
N SER A 121 -7.52 5.11 0.71
CA SER A 121 -7.28 6.24 1.60
C SER A 121 -6.32 5.88 2.74
N LEU A 122 -6.49 4.72 3.36
CA LEU A 122 -5.59 4.24 4.43
C LEU A 122 -4.16 3.97 3.92
N TRP A 123 -4.02 3.45 2.69
CA TRP A 123 -2.73 3.25 2.05
C TRP A 123 -2.05 4.58 1.69
N ASP A 124 -2.81 5.55 1.18
CA ASP A 124 -2.32 6.89 0.86
C ASP A 124 -1.74 7.57 2.11
N ASN A 125 -2.44 7.49 3.25
CA ASN A 125 -1.95 8.04 4.52
C ASN A 125 -0.61 7.43 4.97
N LEU A 126 -0.38 6.13 4.71
CA LEU A 126 0.89 5.48 5.04
C LEU A 126 2.00 5.70 4.00
N SER A 127 1.68 6.22 2.82
CA SER A 127 2.63 6.32 1.71
C SER A 127 3.89 7.10 2.08
N PHE A 128 3.76 8.27 2.67
CA PHE A 128 4.88 9.09 3.13
C PHE A 128 5.72 8.41 4.21
N PHE A 129 5.06 7.78 5.18
CA PHE A 129 5.75 7.04 6.22
C PHE A 129 6.58 5.89 5.63
N LYS A 130 6.01 5.15 4.67
CA LYS A 130 6.71 4.05 3.99
C LYS A 130 7.85 4.54 3.09
N LEU A 131 7.72 5.67 2.43
CA LEU A 131 8.78 6.24 1.61
C LEU A 131 9.96 6.74 2.45
N ILE A 132 9.68 7.36 3.60
CA ILE A 132 10.73 7.89 4.48
C ILE A 132 11.43 6.78 5.29
N TYR A 133 10.67 5.83 5.83
CA TYR A 133 11.18 4.78 6.71
C TYR A 133 11.30 3.41 6.03
N GLY A 134 10.74 3.24 4.85
CA GLY A 134 10.71 1.97 4.12
C GLY A 134 12.09 1.51 3.68
N GLN A 135 13.00 2.43 3.33
CA GLN A 135 14.38 2.10 2.97
C GLN A 135 15.04 1.22 4.03
N LYS A 136 14.86 1.59 5.30
CA LYS A 136 15.41 0.83 6.43
C LYS A 136 14.83 -0.58 6.57
N LEU A 137 13.57 -0.79 6.16
CA LEU A 137 12.94 -2.12 6.16
C LEU A 137 13.44 -3.00 5.01
N LEU A 138 14.00 -2.40 3.96
CA LEU A 138 14.54 -3.09 2.78
C LEU A 138 16.02 -3.46 2.92
N GLU A 139 16.73 -2.97 3.93
CA GLU A 139 18.17 -3.23 4.13
C GLU A 139 18.49 -4.70 4.43
N GLY A 140 17.56 -5.46 5.01
CA GLY A 140 17.75 -6.86 5.37
C GLY A 140 17.27 -7.84 4.30
N ARG A 141 18.16 -8.71 3.77
CA ARG A 141 17.79 -9.76 2.80
C ARG A 141 16.66 -10.65 3.32
N GLU A 142 16.70 -11.04 4.59
CA GLU A 142 15.65 -11.85 5.23
C GLU A 142 14.29 -11.13 5.25
N SER A 143 14.29 -9.82 5.49
CA SER A 143 13.08 -9.00 5.44
C SER A 143 12.46 -8.98 4.03
N ARG A 144 13.31 -8.87 3.01
CA ARG A 144 12.91 -8.88 1.60
C ARG A 144 12.31 -10.22 1.16
N GLU A 145 12.98 -11.34 1.48
CA GLU A 145 12.46 -12.67 1.16
C GLU A 145 11.13 -12.94 1.87
N ARG A 146 10.96 -12.51 3.12
CA ARG A 146 9.69 -12.61 3.87
C ARG A 146 8.55 -11.87 3.17
N MET A 147 8.80 -10.68 2.60
CA MET A 147 7.80 -9.94 1.83
C MET A 147 7.39 -10.70 0.56
N ILE A 148 8.33 -11.34 -0.11
CA ILE A 148 8.06 -12.20 -1.28
C ILE A 148 7.22 -13.42 -0.88
N GLU A 149 7.57 -14.08 0.22
CA GLU A 149 6.83 -15.24 0.76
C GLU A 149 5.40 -14.89 1.18
N GLU A 150 5.19 -13.70 1.78
CA GLU A 150 3.85 -13.21 2.10
C GLU A 150 2.98 -13.12 0.84
N HIS A 151 3.47 -12.49 -0.24
CA HIS A 151 2.74 -12.41 -1.50
C HIS A 151 2.51 -13.77 -2.16
N GLN A 152 3.51 -14.65 -2.13
CA GLN A 152 3.37 -16.02 -2.65
C GLN A 152 2.26 -16.78 -1.91
N SER A 153 2.17 -16.63 -0.59
CA SER A 153 1.15 -17.29 0.22
C SER A 153 -0.28 -16.83 -0.14
N TYR A 154 -0.46 -15.54 -0.46
CA TYR A 154 -1.74 -15.01 -0.93
C TYR A 154 -2.10 -15.56 -2.31
N LEU A 155 -1.14 -15.58 -3.23
CA LEU A 155 -1.33 -16.13 -4.57
C LEU A 155 -1.71 -17.61 -4.53
N ASP A 156 -1.09 -18.40 -3.63
CA ASP A 156 -1.40 -19.82 -3.49
C ASP A 156 -2.79 -20.07 -2.89
N ALA A 157 -3.23 -19.23 -1.94
CA ALA A 157 -4.59 -19.27 -1.42
C ALA A 157 -5.62 -18.91 -2.51
N LEU A 158 -5.34 -17.90 -3.33
CA LEU A 158 -6.19 -17.50 -4.46
C LEU A 158 -6.29 -18.59 -5.54
N LYS A 159 -5.18 -19.26 -5.89
CA LYS A 159 -5.18 -20.40 -6.83
C LYS A 159 -6.03 -21.57 -6.33
N GLN A 160 -6.01 -21.79 -5.02
CA GLN A 160 -6.81 -22.85 -4.38
C GLN A 160 -8.26 -22.44 -4.15
N ARG A 161 -8.63 -21.19 -4.45
CA ARG A 161 -9.95 -20.60 -4.18
C ARG A 161 -10.33 -20.69 -2.68
N ASP A 162 -9.31 -20.65 -1.80
CA ASP A 162 -9.49 -20.71 -0.36
C ASP A 162 -9.65 -19.30 0.23
N SER A 163 -10.89 -18.84 0.24
CA SER A 163 -11.27 -17.49 0.67
C SER A 163 -11.03 -17.25 2.17
N GLU A 164 -11.17 -18.27 3.00
CA GLU A 164 -10.88 -18.17 4.43
C GLU A 164 -9.38 -18.07 4.68
N ARG A 165 -8.58 -18.84 3.96
CA ARG A 165 -7.13 -18.84 4.07
C ARG A 165 -6.53 -17.47 3.69
N ILE A 166 -6.94 -16.89 2.56
CA ILE A 166 -6.40 -15.57 2.17
C ILE A 166 -6.80 -14.47 3.15
N SER A 167 -8.05 -14.48 3.64
CA SER A 167 -8.53 -13.56 4.67
C SER A 167 -7.68 -13.67 5.95
N HIS A 168 -7.44 -14.90 6.42
CA HIS A 168 -6.65 -15.16 7.61
C HIS A 168 -5.18 -14.73 7.46
N LEU A 169 -4.54 -15.04 6.33
CA LEU A 169 -3.15 -14.67 6.04
C LEU A 169 -2.97 -13.13 6.05
N LEU A 170 -3.87 -12.40 5.40
CA LEU A 170 -3.85 -10.93 5.39
C LEU A 170 -4.05 -10.36 6.78
N ALA A 171 -5.04 -10.85 7.53
CA ALA A 171 -5.29 -10.40 8.90
C ALA A 171 -4.07 -10.62 9.80
N GLN A 172 -3.44 -11.80 9.73
CA GLN A 172 -2.24 -12.11 10.51
C GLN A 172 -1.06 -11.19 10.16
N ASN A 173 -0.79 -10.99 8.87
CA ASN A 173 0.35 -10.18 8.43
C ASN A 173 0.16 -8.69 8.76
N LEU A 174 -1.06 -8.16 8.67
CA LEU A 174 -1.36 -6.80 9.07
C LEU A 174 -1.28 -6.61 10.59
N LYS A 175 -1.76 -7.60 11.38
CA LYS A 175 -1.70 -7.56 12.85
C LYS A 175 -0.27 -7.48 13.37
N LYS A 176 0.66 -8.24 12.81
CA LYS A 176 2.10 -8.17 13.16
C LYS A 176 2.66 -6.75 13.05
N ARG A 177 2.10 -5.91 12.17
CA ARG A 177 2.54 -4.52 11.96
C ARG A 177 1.91 -3.54 12.96
N THR A 178 0.95 -3.97 13.77
CA THR A 178 0.39 -3.17 14.88
C THR A 178 1.16 -3.36 16.18
N GLU A 179 1.98 -4.42 16.28
CA GLU A 179 2.68 -4.83 17.50
C GLU A 179 4.15 -4.35 17.53
N ASN A 180 4.68 -3.85 16.40
CA ASN A 180 6.04 -3.32 16.24
C ASN A 180 6.04 -1.80 16.07
#